data_b763244309cc49ac7265f1211669aa29
#
_entry.id   b763244309cc49ac7265f1211669aa29
#
_cell.length_a   1.000
_cell.length_b   1.000
_cell.length_c   1.000
_cell.angle_alpha   90.00
_cell.angle_beta   90.00
_cell.angle_gamma   90.00
#
_symmetry.space_group_name_H-M   'P 1'
#
loop_
_entity.id
_entity.type
_entity.pdbx_description
1 polymer ?
#
loop_
_entity_poly.entity_id
_entity_poly.type
_entity_poly.pdbx_seq_one_letter_code
_entity_poly.pdbx_strand_id
1 'polypeptide(L)'
;KIGILCTEATLKTKVYNRYFDKDFELVSPTKFLQKKYVNKAIKFVKMGKVKDAEKVIRPAINYLIKIKCKKIILGCTELPIAIFAYKSFKKIKESKIFIDPNLLLASVSMQKYKKNN
;
A
#
# COMPACT_ATOMS: atom_id res chain seq x y z
N LYS A 1 8.34 5.13 11.28
CA LYS A 1 8.43 4.84 9.82
C LYS A 1 7.10 4.37 9.29
N ILE A 2 6.69 4.92 8.18
CA ILE A 2 5.50 4.52 7.43
C ILE A 2 5.96 4.07 6.06
N GLY A 3 5.66 2.83 5.70
CA GLY A 3 5.99 2.29 4.39
C GLY A 3 4.97 2.72 3.34
N ILE A 4 5.41 2.82 2.09
CA ILE A 4 4.51 3.09 0.97
C ILE A 4 4.81 2.13 -0.18
N LEU A 5 3.74 1.52 -0.69
CA LEU A 5 3.75 0.71 -1.90
C LEU A 5 2.88 1.39 -2.93
N CYS A 6 3.48 1.76 -4.06
CA CYS A 6 2.75 2.46 -5.14
C CYS A 6 3.55 2.36 -6.44
N THR A 7 3.06 3.01 -7.49
CA THR A 7 3.79 3.07 -8.76
C THR A 7 5.02 3.97 -8.65
N GLU A 8 6.01 3.75 -9.53
CA GLU A 8 7.19 4.64 -9.61
C GLU A 8 6.79 6.08 -9.91
N ALA A 9 5.79 6.28 -10.77
CA ALA A 9 5.28 7.61 -11.08
C ALA A 9 4.78 8.33 -9.84
N THR A 10 4.02 7.63 -8.99
CA THR A 10 3.51 8.20 -7.74
C THR A 10 4.65 8.54 -6.77
N LEU A 11 5.68 7.70 -6.69
CA LEU A 11 6.85 7.98 -5.86
C LEU A 11 7.57 9.25 -6.30
N LYS A 12 7.71 9.47 -7.60
CA LYS A 12 8.36 10.66 -8.17
C LYS A 12 7.62 11.94 -7.85
N THR A 13 6.28 11.89 -7.77
CA THR A 13 5.48 13.10 -7.47
C THR A 13 5.57 13.51 -6.02
N LYS A 14 5.99 12.60 -5.13
CA LYS A 14 6.02 12.82 -3.68
C LYS A 14 4.68 13.29 -3.13
N VAL A 15 3.58 12.87 -3.77
CA VAL A 15 2.22 13.32 -3.41
C VAL A 15 1.86 12.97 -1.97
N TYR A 16 2.29 11.80 -1.48
CA TYR A 16 2.00 11.38 -0.11
C TYR A 16 2.83 12.10 0.94
N ASN A 17 3.99 12.65 0.58
CA ASN A 17 4.83 13.40 1.50
C ASN A 17 4.15 14.68 2.01
N ARG A 18 3.20 15.21 1.26
CA ARG A 18 2.45 16.42 1.63
C ARG A 18 1.46 16.19 2.78
N TYR A 19 1.05 14.94 2.99
CA TYR A 19 0.04 14.58 3.99
C TYR A 19 0.63 14.14 5.32
N PHE A 20 1.96 13.98 5.38
CA PHE A 20 2.63 13.52 6.58
C PHE A 20 3.52 14.59 7.17
N ASP A 21 3.37 14.76 8.47
CA ASP A 21 4.12 15.70 9.30
C ASP A 21 5.60 15.32 9.37
N LYS A 22 6.42 16.24 9.90
CA LYS A 22 7.84 15.99 10.14
C LYS A 22 8.10 14.83 11.10
N ASP A 23 7.08 14.45 11.88
CA ASP A 23 7.18 13.34 12.84
C ASP A 23 7.15 11.95 12.19
N PHE A 24 6.80 11.87 10.90
CA PHE A 24 6.70 10.61 10.17
C PHE A 24 7.73 10.53 9.06
N GLU A 25 8.45 9.42 9.02
CA GLU A 25 9.37 9.11 7.93
C GLU A 25 8.65 8.18 6.94
N LEU A 26 8.45 8.66 5.71
CA LEU A 26 7.83 7.88 4.65
C LEU A 26 8.92 7.11 3.90
N VAL A 27 8.78 5.77 3.86
CA VAL A 27 9.81 4.89 3.31
C VAL A 27 9.22 4.05 2.19
N SER A 28 9.87 4.04 1.04
CA SER A 28 9.54 3.16 -0.08
C SER A 28 10.51 1.97 -0.12
N PRO A 29 10.14 0.88 -0.82
CA PRO A 29 11.10 -0.19 -1.10
C PRO A 29 12.30 0.34 -1.89
N THR A 30 13.40 -0.41 -1.88
CA THR A 30 14.57 -0.08 -2.71
C THR A 30 14.17 -0.10 -4.19
N LYS A 31 14.99 0.54 -5.04
CA LYS A 31 14.75 0.51 -6.50
C LYS A 31 14.66 -0.91 -7.04
N PHE A 32 15.50 -1.81 -6.51
CA PHE A 32 15.49 -3.22 -6.91
C PHE A 32 14.17 -3.89 -6.57
N LEU A 33 13.69 -3.73 -5.33
CA LEU A 33 12.43 -4.32 -4.88
C LEU A 33 11.23 -3.71 -5.61
N GLN A 34 11.28 -2.41 -5.88
CA GLN A 34 10.23 -1.73 -6.63
C GLN A 34 10.07 -2.33 -8.02
N LYS A 35 11.18 -2.44 -8.77
CA LYS A 35 11.15 -2.96 -10.14
C LYS A 35 10.84 -4.45 -10.20
N LYS A 36 11.45 -5.23 -9.31
CA LYS A 36 11.33 -6.69 -9.37
C LYS A 36 9.99 -7.19 -8.83
N TYR A 37 9.43 -6.54 -7.81
CA TYR A 37 8.26 -7.06 -7.10
C TYR A 37 7.05 -6.14 -7.15
N VAL A 38 7.18 -4.87 -6.80
CA VAL A 38 6.01 -3.97 -6.73
C VAL A 38 5.43 -3.71 -8.12
N ASN A 39 6.27 -3.33 -9.07
CA ASN A 39 5.81 -3.08 -10.44
C ASN A 39 5.19 -4.33 -11.07
N LYS A 40 5.77 -5.50 -10.81
CA LYS A 40 5.22 -6.78 -11.30
C LYS A 40 3.87 -7.10 -10.69
N ALA A 41 3.72 -6.88 -9.39
CA ALA A 41 2.45 -7.13 -8.72
C ALA A 41 1.33 -6.27 -9.31
N ILE A 42 1.59 -4.99 -9.52
CA ILE A 42 0.63 -4.08 -10.14
C ILE A 42 0.27 -4.57 -11.55
N LYS A 43 1.27 -4.94 -12.34
CA LYS A 43 1.04 -5.46 -13.69
C LYS A 43 0.21 -6.73 -13.70
N PHE A 44 0.49 -7.68 -12.79
CA PHE A 44 -0.26 -8.93 -12.68
C PHE A 44 -1.73 -8.67 -12.35
N VAL A 45 -2.02 -7.75 -11.44
CA VAL A 45 -3.42 -7.40 -11.13
C VAL A 45 -4.13 -6.86 -12.37
N LYS A 46 -3.49 -5.96 -13.12
CA LYS A 46 -4.04 -5.42 -14.36
C LYS A 46 -4.30 -6.48 -15.41
N MET A 47 -3.54 -7.59 -15.38
CA MET A 47 -3.71 -8.73 -16.27
C MET A 47 -4.71 -9.75 -15.75
N GLY A 48 -5.33 -9.52 -14.60
CA GLY A 48 -6.23 -10.47 -13.96
C GLY A 48 -5.53 -11.62 -13.24
N LYS A 49 -4.20 -11.56 -13.10
CA LYS A 49 -3.39 -12.61 -12.45
C LYS A 49 -3.18 -12.26 -10.96
N VAL A 50 -4.27 -12.21 -10.21
CA VAL A 50 -4.25 -11.73 -8.82
C VAL A 50 -3.44 -12.65 -7.90
N LYS A 51 -3.50 -13.97 -8.13
CA LYS A 51 -2.75 -14.93 -7.33
C LYS A 51 -1.24 -14.77 -7.51
N ASP A 52 -0.79 -14.52 -8.73
CA ASP A 52 0.62 -14.24 -9.02
C ASP A 52 1.05 -12.91 -8.39
N ALA A 53 0.17 -11.91 -8.44
CA ALA A 53 0.42 -10.61 -7.80
C ALA A 53 0.62 -10.75 -6.29
N GLU A 54 -0.23 -11.55 -5.64
CA GLU A 54 -0.11 -11.82 -4.20
C GLU A 54 1.25 -12.42 -3.85
N LYS A 55 1.70 -13.38 -4.62
CA LYS A 55 3.00 -14.03 -4.40
C LYS A 55 4.16 -13.07 -4.59
N VAL A 56 4.12 -12.27 -5.65
CA VAL A 56 5.24 -11.43 -6.04
C VAL A 56 5.39 -10.18 -5.15
N ILE A 57 4.30 -9.72 -4.53
CA ILE A 57 4.38 -8.53 -3.65
C ILE A 57 4.99 -8.84 -2.28
N ARG A 58 5.00 -10.11 -1.88
CA ARG A 58 5.43 -10.52 -0.54
C ARG A 58 6.83 -10.03 -0.14
N PRO A 59 7.88 -10.14 -0.97
CA PRO A 59 9.20 -9.65 -0.56
C PRO A 59 9.25 -8.16 -0.25
N ALA A 60 8.48 -7.35 -0.98
CA ALA A 60 8.43 -5.90 -0.72
C ALA A 60 7.75 -5.61 0.62
N ILE A 61 6.67 -6.30 0.93
CA ILE A 61 5.99 -6.18 2.23
C ILE A 61 6.93 -6.60 3.36
N ASN A 62 7.59 -7.75 3.21
CA ASN A 62 8.51 -8.27 4.22
C ASN A 62 9.67 -7.31 4.49
N TYR A 63 10.17 -6.67 3.44
CA TYR A 63 11.22 -5.66 3.58
C TYR A 63 10.76 -4.49 4.46
N LEU A 64 9.57 -3.94 4.19
CA LEU A 64 9.05 -2.82 4.96
C LEU A 64 8.80 -3.20 6.42
N ILE A 65 8.31 -4.40 6.68
CA ILE A 65 8.11 -4.90 8.03
C ILE A 65 9.46 -5.06 8.75
N LYS A 66 10.45 -5.60 8.05
CA LYS A 66 11.79 -5.82 8.60
C LYS A 66 12.46 -4.52 9.03
N ILE A 67 12.28 -3.44 8.29
CA ILE A 67 12.83 -2.14 8.65
C ILE A 67 11.93 -1.35 9.62
N LYS A 68 10.97 -2.04 10.25
CA LYS A 68 10.14 -1.52 11.35
C LYS A 68 9.11 -0.47 10.95
N CYS A 69 8.57 -0.57 9.73
CA CYS A 69 7.42 0.25 9.35
C CYS A 69 6.19 -0.17 10.18
N LYS A 70 5.59 0.75 10.89
CA LYS A 70 4.39 0.49 11.69
C LYS A 70 3.13 0.44 10.86
N LYS A 71 3.11 1.13 9.73
CA LYS A 71 2.01 1.15 8.78
C LYS A 71 2.56 1.09 7.37
N ILE A 72 1.77 0.57 6.44
CA ILE A 72 2.10 0.50 5.01
C ILE A 72 0.93 1.07 4.22
N ILE A 73 1.18 2.17 3.52
CA ILE A 73 0.19 2.80 2.66
C ILE A 73 0.15 2.06 1.32
N LEU A 74 -1.04 1.68 0.89
CA LEU A 74 -1.25 1.07 -0.43
C LEU A 74 -1.68 2.18 -1.40
N GLY A 75 -0.69 2.78 -2.06
CA GLY A 75 -0.85 4.01 -2.83
C GLY A 75 -1.34 3.85 -4.26
N CYS A 76 -1.87 2.68 -4.63
CA CYS A 76 -2.51 2.47 -5.93
C CYS A 76 -3.70 1.53 -5.78
N THR A 77 -4.58 1.51 -6.78
CA THR A 77 -5.82 0.74 -6.72
C THR A 77 -5.62 -0.77 -6.84
N GLU A 78 -4.53 -1.20 -7.45
CA GLU A 78 -4.23 -2.61 -7.70
C GLU A 78 -3.71 -3.35 -6.47
N LEU A 79 -2.92 -2.70 -5.62
CA LEU A 79 -2.28 -3.36 -4.48
C LEU A 79 -3.25 -3.87 -3.43
N PRO A 80 -4.34 -3.15 -3.09
CA PRO A 80 -5.36 -3.74 -2.21
C PRO A 80 -5.94 -5.04 -2.76
N ILE A 81 -6.13 -5.13 -4.07
CA ILE A 81 -6.61 -6.35 -4.71
C ILE A 81 -5.62 -7.50 -4.49
N ALA A 82 -4.33 -7.26 -4.73
CA ALA A 82 -3.29 -8.27 -4.54
C ALA A 82 -3.20 -8.76 -3.09
N ILE A 83 -3.38 -7.87 -2.13
CA ILE A 83 -3.16 -8.18 -0.72
C ILE A 83 -4.41 -8.76 -0.05
N PHE A 84 -5.61 -8.25 -0.40
CA PHE A 84 -6.85 -8.61 0.30
C PHE A 84 -7.67 -9.70 -0.37
N ALA A 85 -7.34 -10.11 -1.61
CA ALA A 85 -8.13 -11.11 -2.34
C ALA A 85 -8.04 -12.51 -1.73
N TYR A 86 -6.92 -12.87 -1.13
CA TYR A 86 -6.67 -14.20 -0.58
C TYR A 86 -6.25 -14.12 0.89
N LYS A 87 -6.25 -15.28 1.55
CA LYS A 87 -5.96 -15.36 3.00
C LYS A 87 -4.47 -15.36 3.36
N SER A 88 -3.56 -15.29 2.38
CA SER A 88 -2.12 -15.41 2.61
C SER A 88 -1.54 -14.35 3.55
N PHE A 89 -2.15 -13.18 3.63
CA PHE A 89 -1.71 -12.11 4.50
C PHE A 89 -2.60 -11.94 5.74
N LYS A 90 -3.32 -12.98 6.13
CA LYS A 90 -4.30 -12.90 7.22
C LYS A 90 -3.72 -12.31 8.50
N LYS A 91 -2.58 -12.84 8.96
CA LYS A 91 -1.93 -12.34 10.19
C LYS A 91 -1.53 -10.87 10.08
N ILE A 92 -0.99 -10.47 8.93
CA ILE A 92 -0.56 -9.10 8.68
C ILE A 92 -1.78 -8.18 8.60
N LYS A 93 -2.86 -8.63 7.96
CA LYS A 93 -4.12 -7.86 7.87
C LYS A 93 -4.76 -7.66 9.24
N GLU A 94 -4.72 -8.69 10.09
CA GLU A 94 -5.25 -8.62 11.46
C GLU A 94 -4.49 -7.60 12.31
N SER A 95 -3.23 -7.35 12.02
CA SER A 95 -2.43 -6.33 12.71
C SER A 95 -2.80 -4.90 12.31
N LYS A 96 -3.67 -4.75 11.31
CA LYS A 96 -4.12 -3.46 10.76
C LYS A 96 -2.95 -2.58 10.29
N ILE A 97 -1.90 -3.21 9.78
CA ILE A 97 -0.73 -2.50 9.28
C ILE A 97 -1.01 -1.76 7.97
N PHE A 98 -1.91 -2.30 7.13
CA PHE A 98 -2.19 -1.73 5.81
C PHE A 98 -3.17 -0.56 5.90
N ILE A 99 -2.85 0.53 5.19
CA ILE A 99 -3.73 1.69 5.03
C ILE A 99 -4.07 1.80 3.54
N ASP A 100 -5.37 1.70 3.21
CA ASP A 100 -5.85 1.97 1.86
C ASP A 100 -6.42 3.40 1.84
N PRO A 101 -5.74 4.36 1.16
CA PRO A 101 -6.19 5.74 1.13
C PRO A 101 -7.59 5.91 0.54
N ASN A 102 -7.98 5.05 -0.39
CA ASN A 102 -9.32 5.12 -0.99
C ASN A 102 -10.42 4.82 0.03
N LEU A 103 -10.20 3.82 0.88
CA LEU A 103 -11.14 3.51 1.96
C LEU A 103 -11.18 4.62 3.02
N LEU A 104 -10.02 5.20 3.33
CA LEU A 104 -9.93 6.30 4.29
C LEU A 104 -10.69 7.53 3.79
N LEU A 105 -10.51 7.90 2.52
CA LEU A 105 -11.21 9.02 1.90
C LEU A 105 -12.73 8.78 1.89
N ALA A 106 -13.16 7.57 1.56
CA ALA A 106 -14.58 7.21 1.59
C ALA A 106 -15.16 7.36 3.00
N SER A 107 -14.45 6.89 4.02
CA SER A 107 -14.88 7.03 5.42
C SER A 107 -15.02 8.50 5.84
N VAL A 108 -14.05 9.35 5.49
CA VAL A 108 -14.08 10.78 5.80
C VAL A 108 -15.24 11.46 5.09
N SER A 109 -15.46 11.15 3.82
CA SER A 109 -16.59 11.70 3.03
C SER A 109 -17.92 11.31 3.64
N MET A 110 -18.08 10.06 4.07
CA MET A 110 -19.30 9.58 4.73
C MET A 110 -19.55 10.30 6.05
N GLN A 111 -18.51 10.52 6.85
CA GLN A 111 -18.63 11.24 8.11
C GLN A 111 -19.02 12.70 7.89
N LYS A 112 -18.46 13.36 6.90
CA LYS A 112 -18.86 14.74 6.55
C LYS A 112 -20.32 14.83 6.12
N TYR A 113 -20.74 13.87 5.30
CA TYR A 113 -22.15 13.80 4.86
C TYR A 113 -23.10 13.66 6.03
N LYS A 114 -22.79 12.76 6.97
CA LYS A 114 -23.62 12.54 8.17
C LYS A 114 -23.68 13.78 9.07
N LYS A 115 -22.58 14.54 9.20
CA LYS A 115 -22.54 15.75 10.00
C LYS A 115 -23.38 16.88 9.41
N ASN A 116 -23.50 16.96 8.09
CA ASN A 116 -24.21 18.03 7.38
C ASN A 116 -25.72 17.74 7.19
N ASN A 117 -26.15 16.55 7.53
CA ASN A 117 -27.55 16.14 7.47
C ASN A 117 -28.07 15.81 8.86
#